data_d47cd085dc80ff44b22513ff9a237739
#
_entry.id   d47cd085dc80ff44b22513ff9a237739
#
_cell.length_a   1.000
_cell.length_b   1.000
_cell.length_c   1.000
_cell.angle_alpha   90.00
_cell.angle_beta   90.00
_cell.angle_gamma   90.00
#
_symmetry.space_group_name_H-M   'P 1'
#
loop_
_entity.id
_entity.type
_entity.pdbx_description
1 polymer ?
#
loop_
_entity_poly.entity_id
_entity_poly.type
_entity_poly.pdbx_seq_one_letter_code
_entity_poly.pdbx_strand_id
1 'polypeptide(L)'
;KKELEIIVNDAKKSNAVYDCVIGVSGGKDSTKQAITARDELGLHCLLVNYQPENITELGRKNIENLKSLGFDLISIRPNPKIMMKVTKHDFFNYLNFVKASEFPLYASTYIIAEKFKIPLIIQGENPGLTVGTSLTGVGTDSDALKAYQLQTLSGGIQEYLNVDGITEKDLYFFHYDVQKLLDLNVKGIWIQYYLKEWSSTGNAEFSKKYGFQERKDTKPEEIGTYVPFNACDSDFVHVNQMLKFIKFGFG
;
A
#
# COMPACT_ATOMS: atom_id res chain seq x y z
N LYS A 1 -0.26 19.17 13.70
CA LYS A 1 -0.12 18.43 14.95
C LYS A 1 -1.43 18.29 15.72
N LYS A 2 -2.10 19.39 16.08
CA LYS A 2 -3.37 19.35 16.86
C LYS A 2 -4.45 18.47 16.21
N GLU A 3 -4.59 18.52 14.89
CA GLU A 3 -5.55 17.69 14.16
C GLU A 3 -5.23 16.20 14.28
N LEU A 4 -3.96 15.81 14.07
CA LEU A 4 -3.54 14.42 14.24
C LEU A 4 -3.76 13.93 15.68
N GLU A 5 -3.49 14.76 16.68
CA GLU A 5 -3.74 14.44 18.10
C GLU A 5 -5.21 14.15 18.36
N ILE A 6 -6.12 14.93 17.76
CA ILE A 6 -7.58 14.71 17.86
C ILE A 6 -7.93 13.36 17.23
N ILE A 7 -7.47 13.09 16.00
CA ILE A 7 -7.75 11.84 15.27
C ILE A 7 -7.27 10.62 16.07
N VAL A 8 -6.04 10.68 16.58
CA VAL A 8 -5.43 9.62 17.40
C VAL A 8 -6.22 9.39 18.69
N ASN A 9 -6.59 10.47 19.39
CA ASN A 9 -7.36 10.35 20.62
C ASN A 9 -8.76 9.81 20.39
N ASP A 10 -9.41 10.16 19.29
CA ASP A 10 -10.72 9.62 18.91
C ASP A 10 -10.62 8.12 18.60
N ALA A 11 -9.57 7.70 17.88
CA ALA A 11 -9.32 6.28 17.60
C ALA A 11 -9.12 5.47 18.89
N LYS A 12 -8.30 5.96 19.83
CA LYS A 12 -8.04 5.31 21.12
C LYS A 12 -9.28 5.22 22.04
N LYS A 13 -10.23 6.15 21.89
CA LYS A 13 -11.48 6.13 22.67
C LYS A 13 -12.51 5.14 22.13
N SER A 14 -12.28 4.60 20.93
CA SER A 14 -13.15 3.58 20.37
C SER A 14 -13.04 2.29 21.20
N ASN A 15 -14.11 1.50 21.21
CA ASN A 15 -14.09 0.17 21.83
C ASN A 15 -13.62 -0.93 20.86
N ALA A 16 -12.92 -0.56 19.79
CA ALA A 16 -12.35 -1.50 18.83
C ALA A 16 -11.12 -2.21 19.42
N VAL A 17 -10.88 -3.45 18.97
CA VAL A 17 -9.69 -4.21 19.41
C VAL A 17 -8.40 -3.52 18.98
N TYR A 18 -8.39 -2.91 17.80
CA TYR A 18 -7.28 -2.13 17.26
C TYR A 18 -7.69 -0.68 17.08
N ASP A 19 -6.81 0.24 17.44
CA ASP A 19 -7.04 1.68 17.23
C ASP A 19 -6.91 2.05 15.76
N CYS A 20 -6.00 1.39 15.04
CA CYS A 20 -5.81 1.63 13.63
C CYS A 20 -5.42 0.37 12.83
N VAL A 21 -5.65 0.45 11.52
CA VAL A 21 -5.15 -0.50 10.54
C VAL A 21 -4.20 0.20 9.57
N ILE A 22 -3.11 -0.47 9.20
CA ILE A 22 -2.03 0.07 8.39
C ILE A 22 -1.72 -0.88 7.24
N GLY A 23 -1.78 -0.39 5.99
CA GLY A 23 -1.32 -1.13 4.83
C GLY A 23 0.21 -1.19 4.78
N VAL A 24 0.79 -2.38 4.68
CA VAL A 24 2.24 -2.57 4.68
C VAL A 24 2.71 -3.50 3.57
N SER A 25 3.79 -3.11 2.88
CA SER A 25 4.51 -3.96 1.93
C SER A 25 5.80 -4.57 2.52
N GLY A 26 6.16 -4.20 3.74
CA GLY A 26 7.46 -4.50 4.32
C GLY A 26 8.57 -3.57 3.84
N GLY A 27 8.27 -2.61 2.97
CA GLY A 27 9.20 -1.59 2.51
C GLY A 27 9.53 -0.54 3.58
N LYS A 28 10.49 0.32 3.27
CA LYS A 28 10.99 1.38 4.17
C LYS A 28 9.90 2.33 4.68
N ASP A 29 8.98 2.73 3.80
CA ASP A 29 7.94 3.71 4.13
C ASP A 29 6.89 3.09 5.05
N SER A 30 6.43 1.88 4.73
CA SER A 30 5.46 1.17 5.55
C SER A 30 6.02 0.74 6.91
N THR A 31 7.32 0.41 7.00
CA THR A 31 7.99 0.13 8.28
C THR A 31 8.03 1.39 9.14
N LYS A 32 8.46 2.53 8.58
CA LYS A 32 8.44 3.81 9.30
C LYS A 32 7.04 4.19 9.77
N GLN A 33 6.05 4.05 8.90
CA GLN A 33 4.65 4.31 9.20
C GLN A 33 4.15 3.48 10.39
N ALA A 34 4.39 2.17 10.38
CA ALA A 34 3.96 1.27 11.44
C ALA A 34 4.63 1.62 12.79
N ILE A 35 5.94 1.83 12.80
CA ILE A 35 6.70 2.21 13.98
C ILE A 35 6.23 3.57 14.52
N THR A 36 6.08 4.59 13.67
CA THR A 36 5.57 5.90 14.09
C THR A 36 4.17 5.78 14.69
N ALA A 37 3.28 5.02 14.10
CA ALA A 37 1.91 4.83 14.62
C ALA A 37 1.92 4.18 16.01
N ARG A 38 2.74 3.15 16.22
CA ARG A 38 2.84 2.45 17.51
C ARG A 38 3.62 3.24 18.53
N ASP A 39 4.87 3.63 18.22
CA ASP A 39 5.83 4.11 19.22
C ASP A 39 5.69 5.62 19.51
N GLU A 40 5.35 6.43 18.48
CA GLU A 40 5.20 7.87 18.66
C GLU A 40 3.74 8.30 18.93
N LEU A 41 2.77 7.65 18.27
CA LEU A 41 1.35 7.96 18.47
C LEU A 41 0.69 7.07 19.52
N GLY A 42 1.33 5.97 19.94
CA GLY A 42 0.87 5.05 20.97
C GLY A 42 -0.41 4.31 20.58
N LEU A 43 -0.56 3.97 19.30
CA LEU A 43 -1.72 3.26 18.76
C LEU A 43 -1.51 1.75 18.82
N HIS A 44 -2.57 1.01 19.14
CA HIS A 44 -2.62 -0.43 18.94
C HIS A 44 -2.95 -0.73 17.48
N CYS A 45 -1.95 -1.21 16.74
CA CYS A 45 -1.97 -1.29 15.27
C CYS A 45 -2.22 -2.72 14.78
N LEU A 46 -3.14 -2.90 13.82
CA LEU A 46 -3.20 -4.09 12.97
C LEU A 46 -2.53 -3.78 11.63
N LEU A 47 -1.56 -4.57 11.22
CA LEU A 47 -0.95 -4.46 9.90
C LEU A 47 -1.68 -5.33 8.88
N VAL A 48 -1.83 -4.83 7.67
CA VAL A 48 -2.40 -5.58 6.54
C VAL A 48 -1.40 -5.57 5.39
N ASN A 49 -0.97 -6.75 5.00
CA ASN A 49 -0.07 -6.95 3.87
C ASN A 49 -0.84 -7.54 2.68
N TYR A 50 -0.89 -6.84 1.56
CA TYR A 50 -1.16 -7.48 0.29
C TYR A 50 0.10 -8.21 -0.17
N GLN A 51 0.00 -9.52 -0.35
CA GLN A 51 1.11 -10.33 -0.82
C GLN A 51 1.07 -10.41 -2.35
N PRO A 52 2.03 -9.78 -3.06
CA PRO A 52 2.09 -9.83 -4.52
C PRO A 52 2.41 -11.23 -5.03
N GLU A 53 2.04 -11.52 -6.29
CA GLU A 53 2.20 -12.84 -6.90
C GLU A 53 3.66 -13.30 -6.93
N ASN A 54 4.58 -12.38 -7.20
CA ASN A 54 6.00 -12.67 -7.31
C ASN A 54 6.79 -11.98 -6.18
N ILE A 55 6.39 -12.26 -4.94
CA ILE A 55 7.10 -11.71 -3.78
C ILE A 55 8.52 -12.26 -3.70
N THR A 56 9.49 -11.38 -3.57
CA THR A 56 10.90 -11.73 -3.42
C THR A 56 11.19 -12.35 -2.05
N GLU A 57 12.32 -13.04 -1.91
CA GLU A 57 12.78 -13.52 -0.61
C GLU A 57 13.04 -12.35 0.35
N LEU A 58 13.58 -11.24 -0.15
CA LEU A 58 13.82 -10.02 0.61
C LEU A 58 12.50 -9.41 1.11
N GLY A 59 11.48 -9.34 0.24
CA GLY A 59 10.14 -8.89 0.61
C GLY A 59 9.53 -9.74 1.73
N ARG A 60 9.67 -11.07 1.66
CA ARG A 60 9.23 -11.96 2.75
C ARG A 60 9.96 -11.69 4.05
N LYS A 61 11.29 -11.54 4.01
CA LYS A 61 12.09 -11.22 5.20
C LYS A 61 11.67 -9.90 5.83
N ASN A 62 11.39 -8.88 5.03
CA ASN A 62 10.94 -7.58 5.53
C ASN A 62 9.55 -7.63 6.15
N ILE A 63 8.63 -8.45 5.62
CA ILE A 63 7.32 -8.68 6.25
C ILE A 63 7.47 -9.46 7.56
N GLU A 64 8.27 -10.51 7.60
CA GLU A 64 8.54 -11.27 8.84
C GLU A 64 9.22 -10.40 9.91
N ASN A 65 10.07 -9.44 9.50
CA ASN A 65 10.65 -8.47 10.41
C ASN A 65 9.58 -7.64 11.13
N LEU A 66 8.50 -7.20 10.45
CA LEU A 66 7.40 -6.48 11.12
C LEU A 66 6.74 -7.33 12.20
N LYS A 67 6.54 -8.64 11.96
CA LYS A 67 6.03 -9.56 12.99
C LYS A 67 7.01 -9.68 14.16
N SER A 68 8.32 -9.78 13.87
CA SER A 68 9.36 -9.85 14.91
C SER A 68 9.43 -8.60 15.78
N LEU A 69 8.99 -7.46 15.25
CA LEU A 69 8.84 -6.21 15.98
C LEU A 69 7.59 -6.17 16.88
N GLY A 70 6.79 -7.25 16.90
CA GLY A 70 5.63 -7.41 17.78
C GLY A 70 4.33 -6.84 17.22
N PHE A 71 4.20 -6.70 15.91
CA PHE A 71 2.94 -6.32 15.29
C PHE A 71 2.06 -7.52 14.97
N ASP A 72 0.76 -7.40 15.19
CA ASP A 72 -0.24 -8.28 14.58
C ASP A 72 -0.33 -7.96 13.08
N LEU A 73 -0.34 -9.01 12.25
CA LEU A 73 -0.31 -8.87 10.79
C LEU A 73 -1.22 -9.88 10.09
N ILE A 74 -2.07 -9.38 9.19
CA ILE A 74 -2.88 -10.18 8.28
C ILE A 74 -2.27 -10.07 6.87
N SER A 75 -1.98 -11.20 6.26
CA SER A 75 -1.57 -11.26 4.84
C SER A 75 -2.74 -11.66 3.97
N ILE A 76 -3.02 -10.87 2.95
CA ILE A 76 -4.07 -11.10 1.96
C ILE A 76 -3.42 -11.45 0.63
N ARG A 77 -3.83 -12.57 0.08
CA ARG A 77 -3.42 -13.02 -1.25
C ARG A 77 -4.65 -13.39 -2.04
N PRO A 78 -5.09 -12.57 -3.01
CA PRO A 78 -6.17 -12.92 -3.91
C PRO A 78 -5.89 -14.22 -4.68
N ASN A 79 -6.92 -14.81 -5.28
CA ASN A 79 -6.78 -16.04 -6.04
C ASN A 79 -5.72 -15.89 -7.16
N PRO A 80 -4.63 -16.69 -7.16
CA PRO A 80 -3.55 -16.54 -8.14
C PRO A 80 -4.00 -16.72 -9.60
N LYS A 81 -5.01 -17.54 -9.86
CA LYS A 81 -5.55 -17.72 -11.21
C LYS A 81 -6.26 -16.48 -11.72
N ILE A 82 -6.96 -15.78 -10.83
CA ILE A 82 -7.61 -14.51 -11.15
C ILE A 82 -6.55 -13.44 -11.36
N MET A 83 -5.58 -13.32 -10.44
CA MET A 83 -4.46 -12.37 -10.57
C MET A 83 -3.72 -12.56 -11.89
N MET A 84 -3.45 -13.79 -12.29
CA MET A 84 -2.81 -14.09 -13.58
C MET A 84 -3.64 -13.59 -14.77
N LYS A 85 -4.97 -13.78 -14.75
CA LYS A 85 -5.85 -13.32 -15.83
C LYS A 85 -5.87 -11.80 -15.95
N VAL A 86 -6.04 -11.08 -14.83
CA VAL A 86 -6.09 -9.61 -14.81
C VAL A 86 -4.72 -9.00 -15.13
N THR A 87 -3.62 -9.58 -14.62
CA THR A 87 -2.27 -9.14 -14.96
C THR A 87 -1.97 -9.34 -16.45
N LYS A 88 -2.39 -10.46 -17.03
CA LYS A 88 -2.27 -10.71 -18.48
C LYS A 88 -3.08 -9.68 -19.29
N HIS A 89 -4.30 -9.39 -18.85
CA HIS A 89 -5.13 -8.34 -19.44
C HIS A 89 -4.39 -7.00 -19.46
N ASP A 90 -3.85 -6.58 -18.31
CA ASP A 90 -3.16 -5.29 -18.16
C ASP A 90 -1.84 -5.23 -18.95
N PHE A 91 -1.14 -6.35 -19.04
CA PHE A 91 0.05 -6.42 -19.87
C PHE A 91 -0.27 -6.16 -21.34
N PHE A 92 -1.30 -6.82 -21.89
CA PHE A 92 -1.64 -6.68 -23.30
C PHE A 92 -2.30 -5.32 -23.65
N ASN A 93 -3.04 -4.74 -22.71
CA ASN A 93 -3.72 -3.45 -22.95
C ASN A 93 -2.86 -2.24 -22.60
N TYR A 94 -1.98 -2.36 -21.57
CA TYR A 94 -1.26 -1.23 -21.01
C TYR A 94 0.26 -1.41 -20.96
N LEU A 95 0.78 -2.59 -21.30
CA LEU A 95 2.17 -2.97 -21.08
C LEU A 95 2.57 -2.71 -19.62
N ASN A 96 1.75 -3.21 -18.69
CA ASN A 96 1.90 -2.97 -17.25
C ASN A 96 1.64 -4.25 -16.46
N PHE A 97 2.63 -4.72 -15.69
CA PHE A 97 2.54 -5.92 -14.87
C PHE A 97 1.99 -5.68 -13.47
N VAL A 98 1.93 -4.42 -13.02
CA VAL A 98 1.60 -4.11 -11.62
C VAL A 98 0.25 -3.40 -11.44
N LYS A 99 -0.40 -2.94 -12.52
CA LYS A 99 -1.69 -2.24 -12.43
C LYS A 99 -2.71 -3.04 -11.63
N ALA A 100 -2.92 -4.32 -11.99
CA ALA A 100 -3.89 -5.17 -11.28
C ALA A 100 -3.56 -5.35 -9.78
N SER A 101 -2.27 -5.33 -9.42
CA SER A 101 -1.82 -5.49 -8.02
C SER A 101 -2.14 -4.27 -7.16
N GLU A 102 -2.28 -3.09 -7.74
CA GLU A 102 -2.58 -1.87 -7.00
C GLU A 102 -4.00 -1.87 -6.42
N PHE A 103 -4.95 -2.55 -7.07
CA PHE A 103 -6.30 -2.66 -6.55
C PHE A 103 -6.35 -3.36 -5.18
N PRO A 104 -5.89 -4.59 -5.02
CA PRO A 104 -5.88 -5.24 -3.70
C PRO A 104 -4.87 -4.63 -2.74
N LEU A 105 -3.80 -3.98 -3.22
CA LEU A 105 -2.86 -3.25 -2.37
C LEU A 105 -3.57 -2.17 -1.53
N TYR A 106 -4.42 -1.37 -2.17
CA TYR A 106 -5.22 -0.38 -1.46
C TYR A 106 -6.43 -1.01 -0.78
N ALA A 107 -7.28 -1.71 -1.52
CA ALA A 107 -8.57 -2.19 -1.03
C ALA A 107 -8.47 -3.09 0.21
N SER A 108 -7.43 -3.91 0.31
CA SER A 108 -7.26 -4.85 1.44
C SER A 108 -7.32 -4.17 2.80
N THR A 109 -6.62 -3.05 2.96
CA THR A 109 -6.60 -2.30 4.22
C THR A 109 -7.98 -1.76 4.59
N TYR A 110 -8.71 -1.23 3.61
CA TYR A 110 -10.05 -0.67 3.79
C TYR A 110 -11.09 -1.75 4.11
N ILE A 111 -11.01 -2.90 3.44
CA ILE A 111 -11.86 -4.07 3.70
C ILE A 111 -11.65 -4.58 5.13
N ILE A 112 -10.41 -4.67 5.58
CA ILE A 112 -10.11 -5.11 6.96
C ILE A 112 -10.61 -4.07 7.98
N ALA A 113 -10.46 -2.77 7.71
CA ALA A 113 -11.03 -1.73 8.56
C ALA A 113 -12.56 -1.91 8.73
N GLU A 114 -13.28 -2.13 7.63
CA GLU A 114 -14.72 -2.38 7.64
C GLU A 114 -15.07 -3.65 8.46
N LYS A 115 -14.40 -4.77 8.17
CA LYS A 115 -14.73 -6.06 8.78
C LYS A 115 -14.42 -6.12 10.27
N PHE A 116 -13.32 -5.50 10.69
CA PHE A 116 -12.91 -5.45 12.10
C PHE A 116 -13.44 -4.21 12.84
N LYS A 117 -14.18 -3.32 12.13
CA LYS A 117 -14.70 -2.05 12.66
C LYS A 117 -13.60 -1.19 13.28
N ILE A 118 -12.45 -1.13 12.62
CA ILE A 118 -11.31 -0.35 13.08
C ILE A 118 -11.53 1.12 12.69
N PRO A 119 -11.44 2.07 13.64
CA PRO A 119 -11.87 3.44 13.44
C PRO A 119 -10.92 4.30 12.59
N LEU A 120 -9.65 3.88 12.45
CA LEU A 120 -8.63 4.66 11.76
C LEU A 120 -7.86 3.81 10.76
N ILE A 121 -7.81 4.28 9.51
CA ILE A 121 -6.91 3.76 8.47
C ILE A 121 -5.74 4.71 8.32
N ILE A 122 -4.51 4.19 8.40
CA ILE A 122 -3.30 4.96 8.16
C ILE A 122 -2.63 4.47 6.88
N GLN A 123 -2.50 5.35 5.90
CA GLN A 123 -1.72 5.16 4.69
C GLN A 123 -0.42 5.98 4.77
N GLY A 124 0.62 5.56 4.06
CA GLY A 124 1.94 6.19 4.16
C GLY A 124 2.01 7.51 3.39
N GLU A 125 2.32 7.38 2.12
CA GLU A 125 2.58 8.47 1.21
C GLU A 125 1.31 8.97 0.55
N ASN A 126 1.11 10.29 0.52
CA ASN A 126 0.09 10.91 -0.31
C ASN A 126 0.65 11.15 -1.72
N PRO A 127 0.17 10.43 -2.74
CA PRO A 127 0.68 10.59 -4.10
C PRO A 127 0.45 12.01 -4.66
N GLY A 128 -0.60 12.71 -4.24
CA GLY A 128 -0.84 14.10 -4.62
C GLY A 128 0.24 15.06 -4.16
N LEU A 129 0.88 14.78 -3.00
CA LEU A 129 2.00 15.56 -2.48
C LEU A 129 3.33 15.23 -3.16
N THR A 130 3.54 13.97 -3.54
CA THR A 130 4.84 13.49 -4.04
C THR A 130 4.96 13.53 -5.56
N VAL A 131 3.88 13.29 -6.28
CA VAL A 131 3.86 13.22 -7.74
C VAL A 131 3.07 14.37 -8.35
N GLY A 132 2.07 14.87 -7.63
CA GLY A 132 1.20 15.96 -8.07
C GLY A 132 -0.23 15.51 -8.36
N THR A 133 -1.18 16.39 -8.10
CA THR A 133 -2.62 16.09 -8.19
C THR A 133 -3.09 15.78 -9.60
N SER A 134 -2.53 16.45 -10.61
CA SER A 134 -2.87 16.24 -12.02
C SER A 134 -2.49 14.86 -12.55
N LEU A 135 -1.44 14.25 -11.96
CA LEU A 135 -0.95 12.93 -12.36
C LEU A 135 -1.53 11.79 -11.53
N THR A 136 -2.05 12.08 -10.36
CA THR A 136 -2.49 11.03 -9.43
C THR A 136 -3.99 10.96 -9.23
N GLY A 137 -4.72 12.03 -9.50
CA GLY A 137 -6.17 12.10 -9.31
C GLY A 137 -6.61 12.35 -7.86
N VAL A 138 -5.67 12.34 -6.88
CA VAL A 138 -5.97 12.64 -5.47
C VAL A 138 -5.44 14.01 -5.08
N GLY A 139 -6.12 14.65 -4.10
CA GLY A 139 -5.73 15.94 -3.56
C GLY A 139 -4.49 15.87 -2.66
N THR A 140 -4.03 17.04 -2.22
CA THR A 140 -2.89 17.18 -1.30
C THR A 140 -3.32 17.22 0.17
N ASP A 141 -4.60 16.94 0.46
CA ASP A 141 -5.14 16.89 1.82
C ASP A 141 -4.75 15.58 2.55
N SER A 142 -5.19 15.44 3.79
CA SER A 142 -4.90 14.27 4.63
C SER A 142 -5.85 13.09 4.42
N ASP A 143 -6.93 13.23 3.62
CA ASP A 143 -7.98 12.23 3.49
C ASP A 143 -7.58 11.06 2.59
N ALA A 144 -7.25 9.93 3.22
CA ALA A 144 -6.89 8.70 2.52
C ALA A 144 -8.11 7.85 2.12
N LEU A 145 -9.34 8.15 2.57
CA LEU A 145 -10.53 7.41 2.12
C LEU A 145 -10.77 7.56 0.62
N LYS A 146 -10.25 8.63 0.02
CA LYS A 146 -10.34 8.91 -1.42
C LYS A 146 -9.29 8.17 -2.27
N ALA A 147 -8.55 7.22 -1.72
CA ALA A 147 -7.54 6.46 -2.49
C ALA A 147 -8.11 5.76 -3.74
N TYR A 148 -9.41 5.44 -3.78
CA TYR A 148 -10.07 4.89 -4.97
C TYR A 148 -10.05 5.85 -6.19
N GLN A 149 -9.80 7.15 -5.97
CA GLN A 149 -9.68 8.16 -7.03
C GLN A 149 -8.31 8.17 -7.71
N LEU A 150 -7.35 7.37 -7.21
CA LEU A 150 -6.04 7.27 -7.83
C LEU A 150 -6.15 6.86 -9.30
N GLN A 151 -5.44 7.57 -10.17
CA GLN A 151 -5.43 7.27 -11.61
C GLN A 151 -4.92 5.87 -11.92
N THR A 152 -4.05 5.33 -11.08
CA THR A 152 -3.57 3.95 -11.20
C THR A 152 -4.69 2.92 -11.02
N LEU A 153 -5.78 3.31 -10.34
CA LEU A 153 -7.00 2.53 -10.15
C LEU A 153 -8.11 2.90 -11.15
N SER A 154 -7.80 3.70 -12.16
CA SER A 154 -8.78 4.11 -13.19
C SER A 154 -9.34 2.91 -13.94
N GLY A 155 -10.62 3.02 -14.34
CA GLY A 155 -11.38 1.91 -14.91
C GLY A 155 -12.05 1.02 -13.85
N GLY A 156 -11.57 1.03 -12.61
CA GLY A 156 -12.13 0.23 -11.54
C GLY A 156 -12.14 -1.27 -11.85
N ILE A 157 -12.94 -2.03 -11.14
CA ILE A 157 -13.10 -3.47 -11.38
C ILE A 157 -13.92 -3.79 -12.63
N GLN A 158 -14.64 -2.81 -13.20
CA GLN A 158 -15.51 -3.02 -14.35
C GLN A 158 -14.73 -3.51 -15.58
N GLU A 159 -13.51 -3.03 -15.73
CA GLU A 159 -12.61 -3.47 -16.79
C GLU A 159 -12.32 -4.97 -16.72
N TYR A 160 -12.10 -5.49 -15.51
CA TYR A 160 -11.80 -6.92 -15.30
C TYR A 160 -13.01 -7.83 -15.40
N LEU A 161 -14.22 -7.31 -15.20
CA LEU A 161 -15.46 -8.09 -15.41
C LEU A 161 -15.67 -8.48 -16.87
N ASN A 162 -15.00 -7.81 -17.81
CA ASN A 162 -14.99 -8.18 -19.22
C ASN A 162 -13.99 -9.29 -19.56
N VAL A 163 -13.17 -9.71 -18.60
CA VAL A 163 -12.22 -10.82 -18.80
C VAL A 163 -12.94 -12.16 -18.60
N ASP A 164 -12.81 -13.06 -19.57
CA ASP A 164 -13.52 -14.34 -19.55
C ASP A 164 -13.29 -15.14 -18.26
N GLY A 165 -14.40 -15.58 -17.67
CA GLY A 165 -14.44 -16.38 -16.45
C GLY A 165 -13.98 -15.62 -15.20
N ILE A 166 -14.15 -14.28 -15.16
CA ILE A 166 -14.02 -13.46 -13.95
C ILE A 166 -15.42 -12.95 -13.54
N THR A 167 -15.73 -13.08 -12.27
CA THR A 167 -16.95 -12.57 -11.67
C THR A 167 -16.65 -11.51 -10.61
N GLU A 168 -17.64 -10.73 -10.21
CA GLU A 168 -17.49 -9.74 -9.15
C GLU A 168 -17.00 -10.36 -7.82
N LYS A 169 -17.41 -11.60 -7.52
CA LYS A 169 -16.95 -12.32 -6.32
C LYS A 169 -15.47 -12.63 -6.35
N ASP A 170 -14.90 -12.87 -7.54
CA ASP A 170 -13.47 -13.12 -7.71
C ASP A 170 -12.63 -11.85 -7.47
N LEU A 171 -13.25 -10.68 -7.60
CA LEU A 171 -12.64 -9.37 -7.43
C LEU A 171 -12.94 -8.74 -6.05
N TYR A 172 -13.36 -9.54 -5.06
CA TYR A 172 -13.72 -9.05 -3.72
C TYR A 172 -12.64 -8.18 -3.08
N PHE A 173 -11.37 -8.52 -3.23
CA PHE A 173 -10.26 -7.74 -2.68
C PHE A 173 -9.78 -6.59 -3.57
N PHE A 174 -10.45 -6.33 -4.69
CA PHE A 174 -10.03 -5.29 -5.64
C PHE A 174 -10.73 -3.94 -5.43
N HIS A 175 -11.74 -3.88 -4.60
CA HIS A 175 -12.49 -2.65 -4.34
C HIS A 175 -13.07 -2.64 -2.93
N TYR A 176 -13.38 -1.46 -2.45
CA TYR A 176 -14.03 -1.24 -1.15
C TYR A 176 -15.14 -0.19 -1.29
N ASP A 177 -16.09 -0.25 -0.39
CA ASP A 177 -17.24 0.65 -0.34
C ASP A 177 -16.95 1.78 0.66
N VAL A 178 -16.68 2.99 0.13
CA VAL A 178 -16.41 4.16 0.97
C VAL A 178 -17.60 4.53 1.85
N GLN A 179 -18.84 4.34 1.34
CA GLN A 179 -20.02 4.70 2.11
C GLN A 179 -20.13 3.85 3.39
N LYS A 180 -19.83 2.55 3.31
CA LYS A 180 -19.80 1.69 4.51
C LYS A 180 -18.76 2.13 5.53
N LEU A 181 -17.61 2.60 5.10
CA LEU A 181 -16.59 3.14 6.00
C LEU A 181 -17.06 4.43 6.67
N LEU A 182 -17.71 5.31 5.91
CA LEU A 182 -18.31 6.54 6.44
C LEU A 182 -19.42 6.25 7.43
N ASP A 183 -20.30 5.29 7.14
CA ASP A 183 -21.38 4.87 8.03
C ASP A 183 -20.85 4.28 9.36
N LEU A 184 -19.66 3.68 9.34
CA LEU A 184 -18.94 3.19 10.51
C LEU A 184 -18.09 4.29 11.20
N ASN A 185 -18.12 5.54 10.70
CA ASN A 185 -17.27 6.65 11.14
C ASN A 185 -15.76 6.35 11.06
N VAL A 186 -15.35 5.53 10.12
CA VAL A 186 -13.92 5.27 9.88
C VAL A 186 -13.27 6.49 9.26
N LYS A 187 -12.12 6.89 9.79
CA LYS A 187 -11.26 7.93 9.19
C LYS A 187 -10.10 7.29 8.46
N GLY A 188 -9.71 7.86 7.33
CA GLY A 188 -8.49 7.48 6.60
C GLY A 188 -7.55 8.66 6.51
N ILE A 189 -6.28 8.47 6.86
CA ILE A 189 -5.28 9.54 6.78
C ILE A 189 -4.05 9.11 6.00
N TRP A 190 -3.45 10.06 5.25
CA TRP A 190 -2.09 9.98 4.75
C TRP A 190 -1.15 10.51 5.84
N ILE A 191 -0.38 9.62 6.50
CA ILE A 191 0.47 10.01 7.63
C ILE A 191 1.57 11.01 7.23
N GLN A 192 2.06 10.93 6.00
CA GLN A 192 3.03 11.88 5.44
C GLN A 192 2.58 13.33 5.59
N TYR A 193 1.28 13.61 5.44
CA TYR A 193 0.72 14.96 5.57
C TYR A 193 1.03 15.61 6.94
N TYR A 194 1.14 14.79 7.98
CA TYR A 194 1.37 15.25 9.35
C TYR A 194 2.83 15.21 9.79
N LEU A 195 3.67 14.47 9.06
CA LEU A 195 5.09 14.30 9.40
C LEU A 195 5.95 15.33 8.70
N LYS A 196 6.80 16.03 9.46
CA LYS A 196 7.70 17.05 8.90
C LYS A 196 8.81 16.45 8.05
N GLU A 197 9.27 15.25 8.40
CA GLU A 197 10.40 14.58 7.79
C GLU A 197 9.92 13.30 7.11
N TRP A 198 9.53 13.45 5.85
CA TRP A 198 9.21 12.31 4.99
C TRP A 198 10.02 12.39 3.71
N SER A 199 11.04 11.55 3.61
CA SER A 199 11.86 11.42 2.41
C SER A 199 12.25 9.98 2.19
N SER A 200 12.46 9.58 0.94
CA SER A 200 12.78 8.21 0.58
C SER A 200 14.04 7.70 1.29
N THR A 201 15.11 8.48 1.31
CA THR A 201 16.37 8.14 1.99
C THR A 201 16.22 8.16 3.51
N GLY A 202 15.62 9.20 4.08
CA GLY A 202 15.40 9.30 5.53
C GLY A 202 14.51 8.18 6.07
N ASN A 203 13.48 7.78 5.32
CA ASN A 203 12.64 6.64 5.70
C ASN A 203 13.42 5.32 5.65
N ALA A 204 14.29 5.13 4.65
CA ALA A 204 15.14 3.94 4.57
C ALA A 204 16.12 3.85 5.75
N GLU A 205 16.80 4.95 6.08
CA GLU A 205 17.73 4.98 7.22
C GLU A 205 17.02 4.77 8.57
N PHE A 206 15.84 5.36 8.73
CA PHE A 206 15.01 5.12 9.90
C PHE A 206 14.65 3.62 10.00
N SER A 207 14.12 3.05 8.93
CA SER A 207 13.60 1.68 8.92
C SER A 207 14.70 0.62 9.07
N LYS A 208 15.93 0.89 8.60
CA LYS A 208 17.09 0.03 8.83
C LYS A 208 17.40 -0.16 10.32
N LYS A 209 17.16 0.86 11.16
CA LYS A 209 17.33 0.76 12.61
C LYS A 209 16.35 -0.26 13.25
N TYR A 210 15.26 -0.53 12.56
CA TYR A 210 14.22 -1.50 12.94
C TYR A 210 14.25 -2.79 12.11
N GLY A 211 15.38 -3.08 11.45
CA GLY A 211 15.62 -4.36 10.77
C GLY A 211 15.16 -4.43 9.32
N PHE A 212 14.68 -3.33 8.73
CA PHE A 212 14.44 -3.28 7.28
C PHE A 212 15.72 -3.59 6.52
N GLN A 213 15.63 -4.46 5.53
CA GLN A 213 16.73 -4.85 4.68
C GLN A 213 16.52 -4.32 3.26
N GLU A 214 17.57 -3.72 2.71
CA GLU A 214 17.64 -3.32 1.30
C GLU A 214 18.41 -4.36 0.47
N ARG A 215 18.37 -4.22 -0.84
CA ARG A 215 19.16 -5.08 -1.73
C ARG A 215 20.65 -4.87 -1.52
N LYS A 216 21.38 -5.96 -1.62
CA LYS A 216 22.84 -5.98 -1.65
C LYS A 216 23.27 -6.59 -2.98
N ASP A 217 24.31 -6.06 -3.55
CA ASP A 217 24.99 -6.62 -4.73
C ASP A 217 24.10 -6.79 -5.98
N THR A 218 23.04 -5.97 -6.10
CA THR A 218 22.16 -5.94 -7.28
C THR A 218 22.59 -4.80 -8.19
N LYS A 219 22.73 -5.09 -9.48
CA LYS A 219 23.07 -4.09 -10.47
C LYS A 219 21.82 -3.34 -10.93
N PRO A 220 21.90 -2.02 -11.16
CA PRO A 220 20.76 -1.23 -11.62
C PRO A 220 20.10 -1.76 -12.89
N GLU A 221 20.89 -2.27 -13.84
CA GLU A 221 20.41 -2.87 -15.09
C GLU A 221 19.59 -4.15 -14.90
N GLU A 222 19.74 -4.84 -13.76
CA GLU A 222 18.99 -6.05 -13.44
C GLU A 222 17.63 -5.77 -12.82
N ILE A 223 17.49 -4.61 -12.17
CA ILE A 223 16.29 -4.25 -11.39
C ILE A 223 15.61 -2.97 -11.84
N GLY A 224 16.19 -2.25 -12.81
CA GLY A 224 15.62 -1.01 -13.34
C GLY A 224 15.64 0.19 -12.39
N THR A 225 16.45 0.16 -11.31
CA THR A 225 16.60 1.28 -10.38
C THR A 225 18.00 1.32 -9.78
N TYR A 226 18.51 2.53 -9.53
CA TYR A 226 19.77 2.78 -8.81
C TYR A 226 19.57 2.79 -7.28
N VAL A 227 18.33 2.68 -6.79
CA VAL A 227 18.02 2.85 -5.38
C VAL A 227 17.79 1.48 -4.74
N PRO A 228 18.69 1.01 -3.84
CA PRO A 228 18.68 -0.37 -3.33
C PRO A 228 17.50 -0.68 -2.41
N PHE A 229 16.84 0.33 -1.87
CA PHE A 229 15.71 0.20 -0.95
C PHE A 229 14.34 0.39 -1.62
N ASN A 230 14.28 0.57 -2.95
CA ASN A 230 13.01 0.64 -3.68
C ASN A 230 12.64 -0.71 -4.26
N ALA A 231 11.34 -0.96 -4.38
CA ALA A 231 10.77 -2.15 -5.04
C ALA A 231 11.39 -3.47 -4.55
N CYS A 232 11.61 -3.62 -3.23
CA CYS A 232 12.25 -4.80 -2.65
C CYS A 232 11.32 -6.02 -2.58
N ASP A 233 10.04 -5.84 -2.77
CA ASP A 233 8.99 -6.82 -2.45
C ASP A 233 8.52 -7.66 -3.64
N SER A 234 8.66 -7.19 -4.89
CA SER A 234 8.15 -7.90 -6.06
C SER A 234 9.02 -7.76 -7.29
N ASP A 235 9.33 -8.89 -7.96
CA ASP A 235 10.05 -8.91 -9.23
C ASP A 235 9.23 -8.29 -10.38
N PHE A 236 7.90 -8.33 -10.31
CA PHE A 236 7.06 -7.69 -11.32
C PHE A 236 7.21 -6.17 -11.34
N VAL A 237 7.54 -5.56 -10.21
CA VAL A 237 7.85 -4.12 -10.17
C VAL A 237 9.12 -3.83 -10.97
N HIS A 238 10.14 -4.69 -10.90
CA HIS A 238 11.37 -4.52 -11.68
C HIS A 238 11.11 -4.63 -13.18
N VAL A 239 10.39 -5.68 -13.59
CA VAL A 239 9.98 -5.84 -15.00
C VAL A 239 9.19 -4.61 -15.46
N ASN A 240 8.29 -4.10 -14.61
CA ASN A 240 7.49 -2.91 -14.94
C ASN A 240 8.35 -1.65 -15.10
N GLN A 241 9.43 -1.49 -14.32
CA GLN A 241 10.39 -0.38 -14.50
C GLN A 241 11.11 -0.49 -15.86
N MET A 242 11.54 -1.69 -16.24
CA MET A 242 12.13 -1.91 -17.56
C MET A 242 11.13 -1.61 -18.70
N LEU A 243 9.87 -2.00 -18.54
CA LEU A 243 8.83 -1.67 -19.52
C LEU A 243 8.57 -0.17 -19.62
N LYS A 244 8.66 0.58 -18.52
CA LYS A 244 8.59 2.05 -18.54
C LYS A 244 9.71 2.65 -19.38
N PHE A 245 10.93 2.14 -19.25
CA PHE A 245 12.03 2.56 -20.10
C PHE A 245 11.77 2.30 -21.58
N ILE A 246 11.26 1.12 -21.93
CA ILE A 246 10.90 0.78 -23.31
C ILE A 246 9.79 1.70 -23.85
N LYS A 247 8.78 2.02 -23.03
CA LYS A 247 7.63 2.86 -23.45
C LYS A 247 7.99 4.33 -23.61
N PHE A 248 8.82 4.86 -22.73
CA PHE A 248 9.01 6.31 -22.57
C PHE A 248 10.46 6.76 -22.75
N GLY A 249 11.43 5.85 -22.91
CA GLY A 249 12.84 6.15 -23.05
C GLY A 249 13.53 6.60 -21.76
N PHE A 250 12.84 6.51 -20.61
CA PHE A 250 13.38 6.82 -19.28
C PHE A 250 12.69 5.95 -18.23
N GLY A 251 13.37 5.75 -17.12
CA GLY A 251 12.88 4.97 -15.97
C GLY A 251 12.85 5.80 -14.70
#